data_5e36a07f66fb9db07941169bf3d1942e
#
_entry.id   5e36a07f66fb9db07941169bf3d1942e
#
_cell.length_a   1.000
_cell.length_b   1.000
_cell.length_c   1.000
_cell.angle_alpha   90.00
_cell.angle_beta   90.00
_cell.angle_gamma   90.00
#
_symmetry.space_group_name_H-M   'P 1'
#
loop_
_entity.id
_entity.type
_entity.pdbx_description
1 polymer ?
#
loop_
_entity_poly.entity_id
_entity_poly.type
_entity_poly.pdbx_seq_one_letter_code
_entity_poly.pdbx_strand_id
1 'polypeptide(L)'
;MTYALFLVLFLVIPIVILGFATWRDFRNQLRSSQRFNNIPGWLAVGIHVLLAVLYTTPWDNYLVATGVWYYNPELVTGITLGWVPIEEYTFFILQTILTGMWLLWLSRRYRIPGTAPHQPSRVRKSTVMALGILWLSTLFVLVSGWKPATYLCLILVWALPPVILQMAFGADILWRFRRIIGLALGSVTVYLGLMDSLAIKAGTWTIDPAQTLNIFLGGMLPIEEFVFFLMTNVLIVFGLTLLLSQEGRQRWKDLKYYGEKQLYPDSRTQQEL
;
A
#
# COMPACT_ATOMS: atom_id res chain seq x y z
N MET A 1 -18.02 6.85 -18.31
CA MET A 1 -18.17 5.49 -17.70
C MET A 1 -18.56 5.71 -16.26
N THR A 2 -19.65 5.06 -15.76
CA THR A 2 -19.99 5.21 -14.34
C THR A 2 -18.93 4.60 -13.44
N TYR A 3 -18.77 5.14 -12.22
CA TYR A 3 -17.79 4.62 -11.26
C TYR A 3 -18.08 3.16 -10.88
N ALA A 4 -19.35 2.81 -10.69
CA ALA A 4 -19.75 1.41 -10.42
C ALA A 4 -19.31 0.45 -11.55
N LEU A 5 -19.45 0.84 -12.83
CA LEU A 5 -18.99 0.05 -13.95
C LEU A 5 -17.46 -0.10 -13.96
N PHE A 6 -16.73 0.98 -13.64
CA PHE A 6 -15.28 0.92 -13.47
C PHE A 6 -14.86 -0.11 -12.42
N LEU A 7 -15.50 -0.08 -11.23
CA LEU A 7 -15.21 -1.04 -10.15
C LEU A 7 -15.45 -2.48 -10.59
N VAL A 8 -16.58 -2.73 -11.28
CA VAL A 8 -16.92 -4.08 -11.76
C VAL A 8 -15.89 -4.57 -12.78
N LEU A 9 -15.62 -3.79 -13.82
CA LEU A 9 -14.75 -4.21 -14.91
C LEU A 9 -13.29 -4.38 -14.49
N PHE A 10 -12.78 -3.44 -13.69
CA PHE A 10 -11.34 -3.34 -13.44
C PHE A 10 -10.90 -3.82 -12.05
N LEU A 11 -11.83 -4.09 -11.15
CA LEU A 11 -11.49 -4.65 -9.83
C LEU A 11 -12.22 -5.97 -9.57
N VAL A 12 -13.55 -6.01 -9.67
CA VAL A 12 -14.32 -7.23 -9.34
C VAL A 12 -13.96 -8.38 -10.29
N ILE A 13 -13.97 -8.16 -11.61
CA ILE A 13 -13.64 -9.22 -12.58
C ILE A 13 -12.22 -9.77 -12.36
N PRO A 14 -11.15 -8.98 -12.25
CA PRO A 14 -9.82 -9.49 -11.90
C PRO A 14 -9.75 -10.23 -10.56
N ILE A 15 -10.45 -9.76 -9.53
CA ILE A 15 -10.53 -10.45 -8.24
C ILE A 15 -11.17 -11.82 -8.40
N VAL A 16 -12.28 -11.94 -9.15
CA VAL A 16 -12.94 -13.23 -9.44
C VAL A 16 -12.00 -14.17 -10.20
N ILE A 17 -11.29 -13.67 -11.21
CA ILE A 17 -10.30 -14.46 -11.97
C ILE A 17 -9.18 -14.96 -11.05
N LEU A 18 -8.64 -14.09 -10.18
CA LEU A 18 -7.63 -14.47 -9.18
C LEU A 18 -8.18 -15.43 -8.14
N GLY A 19 -9.44 -15.27 -7.75
CA GLY A 19 -10.15 -16.20 -6.87
C GLY A 19 -10.21 -17.61 -7.47
N PHE A 20 -10.61 -17.71 -8.72
CA PHE A 20 -10.64 -18.98 -9.47
C PHE A 20 -9.24 -19.59 -9.63
N ALA A 21 -8.24 -18.76 -10.00
CA ALA A 21 -6.85 -19.20 -10.10
C ALA A 21 -6.31 -19.71 -8.75
N THR A 22 -6.65 -19.03 -7.65
CA THR A 22 -6.29 -19.44 -6.28
C THR A 22 -6.96 -20.76 -5.89
N TRP A 23 -8.26 -20.92 -6.17
CA TRP A 23 -8.98 -22.16 -5.94
C TRP A 23 -8.36 -23.35 -6.71
N ARG A 24 -7.99 -23.12 -7.98
CA ARG A 24 -7.29 -24.14 -8.81
C ARG A 24 -5.94 -24.51 -8.20
N ASP A 25 -5.19 -23.52 -7.68
CA ASP A 25 -3.92 -23.76 -7.02
C ASP A 25 -4.10 -24.65 -5.77
N PHE A 26 -5.11 -24.40 -4.96
CA PHE A 26 -5.43 -25.23 -3.80
C PHE A 26 -5.78 -26.67 -4.20
N ARG A 27 -6.56 -26.87 -5.25
CA ARG A 27 -6.85 -28.22 -5.76
C ARG A 27 -5.59 -28.93 -6.25
N ASN A 28 -4.65 -28.21 -6.82
CA ASN A 28 -3.37 -28.75 -7.30
C ASN A 28 -2.29 -28.81 -6.20
N GLN A 29 -2.67 -28.61 -4.92
CA GLN A 29 -1.79 -28.63 -3.75
C GLN A 29 -0.62 -27.60 -3.84
N LEU A 30 -0.72 -26.59 -4.67
CA LEU A 30 0.24 -25.50 -4.75
C LEU A 30 0.09 -24.61 -3.50
N ARG A 31 1.06 -24.72 -2.59
CA ARG A 31 1.08 -23.93 -1.36
C ARG A 31 2.09 -22.78 -1.49
N SER A 32 1.81 -21.68 -0.78
CA SER A 32 2.79 -20.61 -0.58
C SER A 32 4.06 -21.15 0.09
N SER A 33 5.20 -20.53 -0.17
CA SER A 33 6.44 -20.86 0.52
C SER A 33 6.20 -20.87 2.04
N GLN A 34 6.78 -21.85 2.75
CA GLN A 34 6.68 -21.92 4.22
C GLN A 34 7.08 -20.62 4.92
N ARG A 35 7.94 -19.81 4.28
CA ARG A 35 8.38 -18.52 4.79
C ARG A 35 7.33 -17.42 4.72
N PHE A 36 6.26 -17.62 3.95
CA PHE A 36 5.15 -16.68 3.76
C PHE A 36 3.85 -17.22 4.37
N ASN A 37 3.96 -17.89 5.50
CA ASN A 37 2.84 -18.59 6.13
C ASN A 37 2.76 -18.31 7.66
N ASN A 38 3.09 -17.09 8.07
CA ASN A 38 2.99 -16.70 9.48
C ASN A 38 1.55 -16.65 9.98
N ILE A 39 0.66 -16.08 9.17
CA ILE A 39 -0.79 -16.03 9.43
C ILE A 39 -1.56 -16.40 8.14
N PRO A 40 -2.85 -16.77 8.23
CA PRO A 40 -3.67 -16.98 7.04
C PRO A 40 -3.69 -15.77 6.12
N GLY A 41 -3.48 -15.98 4.81
CA GLY A 41 -3.40 -14.88 3.84
C GLY A 41 -4.66 -14.01 3.80
N TRP A 42 -5.85 -14.63 3.92
CA TRP A 42 -7.13 -13.91 3.97
C TRP A 42 -7.22 -12.97 5.19
N LEU A 43 -6.68 -13.39 6.34
CA LEU A 43 -6.65 -12.55 7.55
C LEU A 43 -5.69 -11.38 7.37
N ALA A 44 -4.51 -11.63 6.78
CA ALA A 44 -3.56 -10.56 6.46
C ALA A 44 -4.17 -9.52 5.53
N VAL A 45 -4.86 -9.95 4.46
CA VAL A 45 -5.54 -9.04 3.53
C VAL A 45 -6.67 -8.29 4.24
N GLY A 46 -7.48 -8.96 5.06
CA GLY A 46 -8.56 -8.33 5.82
C GLY A 46 -8.07 -7.22 6.76
N ILE A 47 -6.94 -7.45 7.45
CA ILE A 47 -6.29 -6.41 8.27
C ILE A 47 -5.90 -5.22 7.42
N HIS A 48 -5.31 -5.43 6.23
CA HIS A 48 -4.91 -4.34 5.34
C HIS A 48 -6.11 -3.59 4.75
N VAL A 49 -7.22 -4.27 4.46
CA VAL A 49 -8.48 -3.62 4.07
C VAL A 49 -8.96 -2.67 5.16
N LEU A 50 -8.99 -3.13 6.40
CA LEU A 50 -9.40 -2.29 7.54
C LEU A 50 -8.47 -1.07 7.69
N LEU A 51 -7.16 -1.29 7.63
CA LEU A 51 -6.16 -0.21 7.71
C LEU A 51 -6.30 0.76 6.54
N ALA A 52 -6.48 0.26 5.31
CA ALA A 52 -6.65 1.10 4.12
C ALA A 52 -7.86 2.01 4.27
N VAL A 53 -9.04 1.47 4.63
CA VAL A 53 -10.25 2.28 4.82
C VAL A 53 -10.06 3.31 5.92
N LEU A 54 -9.58 2.91 7.11
CA LEU A 54 -9.45 3.82 8.24
C LEU A 54 -8.41 4.92 7.99
N TYR A 55 -7.28 4.58 7.36
CA TYR A 55 -6.18 5.51 7.16
C TYR A 55 -6.39 6.44 5.97
N THR A 56 -7.04 5.95 4.90
CA THR A 56 -7.25 6.75 3.67
C THR A 56 -8.47 7.68 3.79
N THR A 57 -9.51 7.27 4.52
CA THR A 57 -10.76 8.04 4.62
C THR A 57 -10.58 9.51 5.02
N PRO A 58 -9.82 9.88 6.07
CA PRO A 58 -9.66 11.29 6.43
C PRO A 58 -8.90 12.09 5.37
N TRP A 59 -7.89 11.48 4.77
CA TRP A 59 -7.05 12.09 3.74
C TRP A 59 -7.84 12.33 2.45
N ASP A 60 -8.58 11.36 1.99
CA ASP A 60 -9.37 11.45 0.77
C ASP A 60 -10.50 12.48 0.90
N ASN A 61 -11.22 12.48 2.03
CA ASN A 61 -12.20 13.53 2.31
C ASN A 61 -11.59 14.93 2.30
N TYR A 62 -10.36 15.09 2.78
CA TYR A 62 -9.65 16.36 2.71
C TYR A 62 -9.36 16.77 1.27
N LEU A 63 -8.93 15.87 0.40
CA LEU A 63 -8.62 16.15 -1.00
C LEU A 63 -9.87 16.60 -1.78
N VAL A 64 -10.98 15.89 -1.59
CA VAL A 64 -12.25 16.27 -2.23
C VAL A 64 -12.77 17.60 -1.68
N ALA A 65 -12.74 17.79 -0.36
CA ALA A 65 -13.19 19.04 0.28
C ALA A 65 -12.36 20.25 -0.15
N THR A 66 -11.07 20.07 -0.50
CA THR A 66 -10.18 21.15 -0.95
C THR A 66 -10.11 21.26 -2.48
N GLY A 67 -10.87 20.44 -3.20
CA GLY A 67 -10.99 20.51 -4.65
C GLY A 67 -9.73 20.05 -5.39
N VAL A 68 -8.94 19.16 -4.80
CA VAL A 68 -7.79 18.53 -5.50
C VAL A 68 -8.31 17.63 -6.61
N TRP A 69 -9.35 16.86 -6.31
CA TRP A 69 -10.15 16.16 -7.31
C TRP A 69 -11.65 16.26 -7.01
N TYR A 70 -12.46 15.95 -7.99
CA TYR A 70 -13.92 15.91 -7.87
C TYR A 70 -14.52 14.87 -8.83
N TYR A 71 -15.68 14.34 -8.45
CA TYR A 71 -16.40 13.33 -9.20
C TYR A 71 -17.49 13.96 -10.06
N ASN A 72 -17.75 13.37 -11.22
CA ASN A 72 -18.91 13.76 -12.02
C ASN A 72 -20.19 13.24 -11.35
N PRO A 73 -21.11 14.13 -10.92
CA PRO A 73 -22.32 13.73 -10.21
C PRO A 73 -23.23 12.76 -10.99
N GLU A 74 -23.17 12.80 -12.32
CA GLU A 74 -23.98 11.91 -13.18
C GLU A 74 -23.35 10.50 -13.30
N LEU A 75 -22.12 10.32 -12.87
CA LEU A 75 -21.36 9.08 -13.02
C LEU A 75 -21.12 8.34 -11.69
N VAL A 76 -21.58 8.90 -10.58
CA VAL A 76 -21.56 8.30 -9.23
C VAL A 76 -22.99 8.08 -8.74
N THR A 77 -23.19 7.22 -7.74
CA THR A 77 -24.52 6.95 -7.16
C THR A 77 -25.14 8.12 -6.39
N GLY A 78 -24.33 9.12 -6.03
CA GLY A 78 -24.73 10.26 -5.21
C GLY A 78 -24.79 9.96 -3.71
N ILE A 79 -24.51 8.71 -3.28
CA ILE A 79 -24.38 8.36 -1.85
C ILE A 79 -22.97 8.72 -1.40
N THR A 80 -22.86 9.64 -0.43
CA THR A 80 -21.57 10.10 0.08
C THR A 80 -21.41 9.83 1.57
N LEU A 81 -20.17 9.57 2.02
CA LEU A 81 -19.77 9.61 3.41
C LEU A 81 -18.75 10.77 3.55
N GLY A 82 -19.20 11.86 4.17
CA GLY A 82 -18.48 13.12 4.11
C GLY A 82 -18.56 13.71 2.70
N TRP A 83 -17.42 14.00 2.10
CA TRP A 83 -17.29 14.57 0.75
C TRP A 83 -17.14 13.52 -0.36
N VAL A 84 -16.92 12.27 0.03
CA VAL A 84 -16.46 11.18 -0.85
C VAL A 84 -17.62 10.23 -1.17
N PRO A 85 -17.83 9.83 -2.43
CA PRO A 85 -18.85 8.87 -2.81
C PRO A 85 -18.52 7.47 -2.30
N ILE A 86 -19.56 6.65 -2.04
CA ILE A 86 -19.43 5.29 -1.50
C ILE A 86 -18.60 4.37 -2.41
N GLU A 87 -18.58 4.65 -3.69
CA GLU A 87 -17.77 3.94 -4.69
C GLU A 87 -16.27 4.03 -4.39
N GLU A 88 -15.79 5.17 -3.85
CA GLU A 88 -14.38 5.35 -3.50
C GLU A 88 -14.00 4.46 -2.31
N TYR A 89 -14.84 4.36 -1.30
CA TYR A 89 -14.63 3.41 -0.19
C TYR A 89 -14.61 1.96 -0.70
N THR A 90 -15.48 1.65 -1.64
CA THR A 90 -15.51 0.35 -2.31
C THR A 90 -14.22 0.12 -3.11
N PHE A 91 -13.71 1.16 -3.75
CA PHE A 91 -12.42 1.12 -4.45
C PHE A 91 -11.26 0.79 -3.49
N PHE A 92 -11.14 1.44 -2.32
CA PHE A 92 -10.09 1.14 -1.34
C PHE A 92 -10.11 -0.34 -0.90
N ILE A 93 -11.32 -0.87 -0.68
CA ILE A 93 -11.52 -2.28 -0.31
C ILE A 93 -11.06 -3.19 -1.45
N LEU A 94 -11.58 -2.98 -2.65
CA LEU A 94 -11.33 -3.85 -3.79
C LEU A 94 -9.89 -3.77 -4.28
N GLN A 95 -9.27 -2.59 -4.31
CA GLN A 95 -7.86 -2.42 -4.64
C GLN A 95 -6.96 -3.19 -3.67
N THR A 96 -7.22 -3.08 -2.37
CA THR A 96 -6.45 -3.79 -1.34
C THR A 96 -6.58 -5.31 -1.49
N ILE A 97 -7.80 -5.81 -1.76
CA ILE A 97 -8.05 -7.23 -2.02
C ILE A 97 -7.31 -7.68 -3.28
N LEU A 98 -7.42 -6.93 -4.39
CA LEU A 98 -6.75 -7.25 -5.65
C LEU A 98 -5.24 -7.36 -5.49
N THR A 99 -4.63 -6.33 -4.90
CA THR A 99 -3.18 -6.26 -4.67
C THR A 99 -2.70 -7.38 -3.73
N GLY A 100 -3.45 -7.63 -2.65
CA GLY A 100 -3.15 -8.68 -1.70
C GLY A 100 -3.28 -10.08 -2.31
N MET A 101 -4.35 -10.36 -3.02
CA MET A 101 -4.55 -11.64 -3.73
C MET A 101 -3.48 -11.88 -4.79
N TRP A 102 -3.08 -10.83 -5.51
CA TRP A 102 -2.00 -10.91 -6.49
C TRP A 102 -0.67 -11.27 -5.86
N LEU A 103 -0.29 -10.60 -4.76
CA LEU A 103 0.93 -10.95 -4.01
C LEU A 103 0.90 -12.40 -3.51
N LEU A 104 -0.24 -12.84 -2.95
CA LEU A 104 -0.42 -14.21 -2.49
C LEU A 104 -0.33 -15.22 -3.65
N TRP A 105 -0.87 -14.90 -4.80
CA TRP A 105 -0.79 -15.73 -6.00
C TRP A 105 0.64 -15.85 -6.51
N LEU A 106 1.38 -14.74 -6.58
CA LEU A 106 2.80 -14.73 -6.93
C LEU A 106 3.64 -15.54 -5.92
N SER A 107 3.34 -15.45 -4.62
CA SER A 107 4.08 -16.16 -3.56
C SER A 107 4.03 -17.68 -3.69
N ARG A 108 3.02 -18.23 -4.37
CA ARG A 108 2.91 -19.66 -4.67
C ARG A 108 3.76 -20.10 -5.85
N ARG A 109 4.12 -19.18 -6.74
CA ARG A 109 4.84 -19.45 -8.00
C ARG A 109 6.31 -19.11 -7.96
N TYR A 110 6.67 -18.12 -7.16
CA TYR A 110 8.06 -17.70 -7.04
C TYR A 110 8.74 -18.36 -5.85
N ARG A 111 9.85 -19.09 -6.14
CA ARG A 111 10.72 -19.61 -5.09
C ARG A 111 11.42 -18.46 -4.39
N ILE A 112 11.19 -18.33 -3.09
CA ILE A 112 11.88 -17.36 -2.25
C ILE A 112 13.24 -17.97 -1.88
N PRO A 113 14.37 -17.30 -2.15
CA PRO A 113 15.70 -17.83 -1.85
C PRO A 113 15.87 -18.18 -0.38
N GLY A 114 16.55 -19.34 -0.12
CA GLY A 114 16.69 -19.92 1.22
C GLY A 114 17.36 -19.02 2.25
N THR A 115 18.59 -18.66 2.05
CA THR A 115 19.38 -17.85 3.00
C THR A 115 19.91 -16.63 2.29
N ALA A 116 19.42 -15.44 2.66
CA ALA A 116 20.14 -14.20 2.37
C ALA A 116 20.97 -13.84 3.60
N PRO A 117 22.19 -13.31 3.43
CA PRO A 117 22.98 -12.84 4.54
C PRO A 117 22.18 -11.79 5.33
N HIS A 118 22.34 -11.82 6.64
CA HIS A 118 21.74 -10.82 7.54
C HIS A 118 22.23 -9.44 7.12
N GLN A 119 21.34 -8.64 6.55
CA GLN A 119 21.68 -7.27 6.16
C GLN A 119 21.86 -6.44 7.44
N PRO A 120 22.97 -5.70 7.57
CA PRO A 120 23.23 -4.95 8.78
C PRO A 120 22.16 -3.86 9.03
N SER A 121 21.97 -3.52 10.28
CA SER A 121 21.06 -2.43 10.74
C SER A 121 21.28 -1.09 10.00
N ARG A 122 22.43 -0.92 9.35
CA ARG A 122 22.77 0.25 8.52
C ARG A 122 21.78 0.48 7.38
N VAL A 123 21.35 -0.60 6.68
CA VAL A 123 20.38 -0.46 5.57
C VAL A 123 19.05 0.12 6.07
N ARG A 124 18.55 -0.35 7.20
CA ARG A 124 17.31 0.21 7.79
C ARG A 124 17.48 1.68 8.17
N LYS A 125 18.58 2.02 8.85
CA LYS A 125 18.86 3.40 9.27
C LYS A 125 19.00 4.34 8.08
N SER A 126 19.78 3.98 7.06
CA SER A 126 19.96 4.82 5.86
C SER A 126 18.66 5.00 5.07
N THR A 127 17.85 3.96 4.93
CA THR A 127 16.56 4.05 4.22
C THR A 127 15.58 4.93 4.98
N VAL A 128 15.46 4.75 6.30
CA VAL A 128 14.60 5.59 7.14
C VAL A 128 15.03 7.05 7.09
N MET A 129 16.34 7.31 7.16
CA MET A 129 16.86 8.68 7.06
C MET A 129 16.56 9.31 5.71
N ALA A 130 16.79 8.59 4.61
CA ALA A 130 16.51 9.08 3.26
C ALA A 130 15.01 9.39 3.05
N LEU A 131 14.13 8.47 3.47
CA LEU A 131 12.68 8.68 3.40
C LEU A 131 12.20 9.79 4.35
N GLY A 132 12.83 9.93 5.52
CA GLY A 132 12.54 11.03 6.45
C GLY A 132 12.91 12.40 5.87
N ILE A 133 14.06 12.50 5.21
CA ILE A 133 14.47 13.72 4.50
C ILE A 133 13.48 14.02 3.37
N LEU A 134 13.10 13.02 2.58
CA LEU A 134 12.11 13.18 1.51
C LEU A 134 10.77 13.67 2.09
N TRP A 135 10.31 13.09 3.18
CA TRP A 135 9.06 13.49 3.84
C TRP A 135 9.10 14.94 4.34
N LEU A 136 10.19 15.32 5.00
CA LEU A 136 10.38 16.71 5.46
C LEU A 136 10.44 17.68 4.28
N SER A 137 11.11 17.31 3.19
CA SER A 137 11.18 18.14 1.98
C SER A 137 9.81 18.33 1.34
N THR A 138 9.01 17.25 1.22
CA THR A 138 7.65 17.35 0.68
C THR A 138 6.72 18.15 1.60
N LEU A 139 6.85 18.00 2.91
CA LEU A 139 6.11 18.81 3.89
C LEU A 139 6.47 20.30 3.76
N PHE A 140 7.76 20.62 3.62
CA PHE A 140 8.22 22.00 3.39
C PHE A 140 7.62 22.59 2.12
N VAL A 141 7.63 21.86 1.00
CA VAL A 141 7.03 22.30 -0.27
C VAL A 141 5.52 22.52 -0.10
N LEU A 142 4.82 21.61 0.58
CA LEU A 142 3.39 21.75 0.85
C LEU A 142 3.07 23.02 1.65
N VAL A 143 3.83 23.27 2.73
CA VAL A 143 3.64 24.44 3.60
C VAL A 143 4.04 25.74 2.89
N SER A 144 4.96 25.70 1.90
CA SER A 144 5.32 26.88 1.09
C SER A 144 4.17 27.39 0.22
N GLY A 145 3.12 26.59 0.03
CA GLY A 145 1.95 26.96 -0.77
C GLY A 145 2.17 26.94 -2.28
N TRP A 146 3.20 26.23 -2.76
CA TRP A 146 3.43 26.05 -4.20
C TRP A 146 2.37 25.14 -4.82
N LYS A 147 1.32 25.77 -5.35
CA LYS A 147 0.10 25.10 -5.83
C LYS A 147 0.35 23.92 -6.79
N PRO A 148 1.24 24.02 -7.83
CA PRO A 148 1.41 22.90 -8.76
C PRO A 148 1.88 21.59 -8.12
N ALA A 149 2.53 21.62 -6.95
CA ALA A 149 2.96 20.41 -6.25
C ALA A 149 1.98 19.93 -5.18
N THR A 150 0.85 20.60 -4.99
CA THR A 150 -0.08 20.32 -3.87
C THR A 150 -0.49 18.87 -3.84
N TYR A 151 -0.98 18.31 -4.94
CA TYR A 151 -1.47 16.94 -4.96
C TYR A 151 -0.35 15.92 -4.72
N LEU A 152 0.79 16.07 -5.42
CA LEU A 152 1.94 15.18 -5.20
C LEU A 152 2.43 15.23 -3.75
N CYS A 153 2.53 16.41 -3.17
CA CYS A 153 2.96 16.56 -1.77
C CYS A 153 1.95 15.95 -0.79
N LEU A 154 0.64 16.10 -1.02
CA LEU A 154 -0.39 15.48 -0.20
C LEU A 154 -0.31 13.95 -0.23
N ILE A 155 -0.06 13.34 -1.40
CA ILE A 155 0.18 11.90 -1.53
C ILE A 155 1.40 11.49 -0.68
N LEU A 156 2.54 12.17 -0.86
CA LEU A 156 3.79 11.78 -0.21
C LEU A 156 3.78 12.06 1.30
N VAL A 157 3.22 13.18 1.74
CA VAL A 157 3.08 13.49 3.17
C VAL A 157 2.20 12.48 3.88
N TRP A 158 1.16 12.00 3.24
CA TRP A 158 0.27 10.95 3.74
C TRP A 158 0.93 9.57 3.70
N ALA A 159 1.52 9.15 2.58
CA ALA A 159 1.97 7.78 2.39
C ALA A 159 3.33 7.48 3.05
N LEU A 160 4.26 8.44 3.10
CA LEU A 160 5.61 8.19 3.59
C LEU A 160 5.71 7.82 5.08
N PRO A 161 4.94 8.38 6.03
CA PRO A 161 5.03 7.99 7.43
C PRO A 161 4.83 6.48 7.67
N PRO A 162 3.76 5.83 7.20
CA PRO A 162 3.63 4.38 7.36
C PRO A 162 4.67 3.60 6.55
N VAL A 163 5.14 4.08 5.38
CA VAL A 163 6.26 3.45 4.65
C VAL A 163 7.55 3.51 5.48
N ILE A 164 7.85 4.64 6.12
CA ILE A 164 9.00 4.79 7.02
C ILE A 164 8.92 3.79 8.17
N LEU A 165 7.74 3.62 8.78
CA LEU A 165 7.52 2.62 9.84
C LEU A 165 7.77 1.18 9.34
N GLN A 166 7.25 0.83 8.16
CA GLN A 166 7.49 -0.47 7.54
C GLN A 166 8.98 -0.70 7.24
N MET A 167 9.69 0.32 6.76
CA MET A 167 11.12 0.24 6.48
C MET A 167 11.96 0.20 7.77
N ALA A 168 11.59 0.94 8.80
CA ALA A 168 12.22 0.88 10.11
C ALA A 168 12.07 -0.51 10.75
N PHE A 169 10.91 -1.13 10.58
CA PHE A 169 10.65 -2.48 11.04
C PHE A 169 11.43 -3.51 10.24
N GLY A 170 11.46 -3.42 8.89
CA GLY A 170 11.93 -4.54 8.10
C GLY A 170 12.47 -4.25 6.70
N ALA A 171 13.20 -3.15 6.46
CA ALA A 171 13.81 -2.89 5.14
C ALA A 171 14.70 -4.05 4.66
N ASP A 172 15.43 -4.69 5.55
CA ASP A 172 16.26 -5.86 5.28
C ASP A 172 15.42 -7.10 4.90
N ILE A 173 14.25 -7.27 5.54
CA ILE A 173 13.28 -8.31 5.18
C ILE A 173 12.73 -8.02 3.80
N LEU A 174 12.24 -6.80 3.56
CA LEU A 174 11.69 -6.38 2.27
C LEU A 174 12.72 -6.54 1.14
N TRP A 175 13.99 -6.19 1.39
CA TRP A 175 15.06 -6.40 0.42
C TRP A 175 15.26 -7.86 0.04
N ARG A 176 15.08 -8.77 0.99
CA ARG A 176 15.13 -10.22 0.73
C ARG A 176 14.04 -10.67 -0.24
N PHE A 177 12.84 -10.11 -0.10
CA PHE A 177 11.69 -10.40 -0.95
C PHE A 177 11.57 -9.47 -2.17
N ARG A 178 12.59 -8.63 -2.47
CA ARG A 178 12.53 -7.58 -3.49
C ARG A 178 12.05 -8.02 -4.87
N ARG A 179 12.31 -9.27 -5.29
CA ARG A 179 11.88 -9.77 -6.61
C ARG A 179 10.36 -9.93 -6.67
N ILE A 180 9.77 -10.58 -5.69
CA ILE A 180 8.32 -10.76 -5.62
C ILE A 180 7.61 -9.42 -5.35
N ILE A 181 8.20 -8.59 -4.50
CA ILE A 181 7.72 -7.24 -4.22
C ILE A 181 7.74 -6.41 -5.51
N GLY A 182 8.86 -6.37 -6.23
CA GLY A 182 8.99 -5.62 -7.48
C GLY A 182 8.01 -6.08 -8.55
N LEU A 183 7.80 -7.39 -8.69
CA LEU A 183 6.80 -7.94 -9.61
C LEU A 183 5.37 -7.55 -9.20
N ALA A 184 5.03 -7.69 -7.92
CA ALA A 184 3.72 -7.33 -7.43
C ALA A 184 3.44 -5.83 -7.60
N LEU A 185 4.37 -4.98 -7.15
CA LEU A 185 4.25 -3.53 -7.28
C LEU A 185 4.17 -3.08 -8.74
N GLY A 186 5.13 -3.51 -9.56
CA GLY A 186 5.21 -3.05 -10.95
C GLY A 186 3.96 -3.42 -11.75
N SER A 187 3.52 -4.67 -11.67
CA SER A 187 2.37 -5.14 -12.45
C SER A 187 1.05 -4.50 -12.00
N VAL A 188 0.79 -4.41 -10.69
CA VAL A 188 -0.48 -3.84 -10.20
C VAL A 188 -0.51 -2.33 -10.37
N THR A 189 0.61 -1.62 -10.12
CA THR A 189 0.66 -0.18 -10.32
C THR A 189 0.45 0.22 -11.76
N VAL A 190 1.12 -0.46 -12.71
CA VAL A 190 0.90 -0.22 -14.14
C VAL A 190 -0.54 -0.54 -14.54
N TYR A 191 -1.08 -1.67 -14.06
CA TYR A 191 -2.46 -2.04 -14.33
C TYR A 191 -3.45 -0.97 -13.85
N LEU A 192 -3.38 -0.57 -12.59
CA LEU A 192 -4.29 0.44 -12.02
C LEU A 192 -4.12 1.81 -12.68
N GLY A 193 -2.89 2.24 -12.95
CA GLY A 193 -2.66 3.50 -13.66
C GLY A 193 -3.24 3.51 -15.09
N LEU A 194 -3.17 2.38 -15.81
CA LEU A 194 -3.82 2.26 -17.12
C LEU A 194 -5.35 2.36 -17.01
N MET A 195 -5.94 1.70 -16.01
CA MET A 195 -7.39 1.71 -15.80
C MET A 195 -7.86 3.11 -15.37
N ASP A 196 -7.11 3.78 -14.51
CA ASP A 196 -7.35 5.16 -14.08
C ASP A 196 -7.33 6.13 -15.26
N SER A 197 -6.37 5.99 -16.18
CA SER A 197 -6.32 6.76 -17.41
C SER A 197 -7.63 6.68 -18.22
N LEU A 198 -8.28 5.50 -18.24
CA LEU A 198 -9.56 5.31 -18.92
C LEU A 198 -10.71 6.01 -18.19
N ALA A 199 -10.70 6.01 -16.87
CA ALA A 199 -11.71 6.68 -16.06
C ALA A 199 -11.61 8.21 -16.16
N ILE A 200 -10.39 8.76 -16.09
CA ILE A 200 -10.11 10.18 -16.32
C ILE A 200 -10.59 10.60 -17.72
N LYS A 201 -10.21 9.83 -18.74
CA LYS A 201 -10.66 10.07 -20.12
C LYS A 201 -12.18 10.02 -20.28
N ALA A 202 -12.84 9.16 -19.51
CA ALA A 202 -14.30 9.03 -19.50
C ALA A 202 -14.99 10.13 -18.66
N GLY A 203 -14.23 11.00 -17.98
CA GLY A 203 -14.75 12.07 -17.13
C GLY A 203 -15.42 11.56 -15.85
N THR A 204 -15.08 10.36 -15.37
CA THR A 204 -15.65 9.80 -14.12
C THR A 204 -15.20 10.61 -12.93
N TRP A 205 -13.93 10.99 -12.89
CA TRP A 205 -13.36 11.98 -11.98
C TRP A 205 -12.42 12.90 -12.72
N THR A 206 -12.16 14.05 -12.15
CA THR A 206 -11.28 15.08 -12.70
C THR A 206 -10.37 15.59 -11.59
N ILE A 207 -9.10 15.78 -11.93
CA ILE A 207 -8.09 16.32 -11.03
C ILE A 207 -7.87 17.78 -11.41
N ASP A 208 -7.76 18.66 -10.41
CA ASP A 208 -7.54 20.08 -10.64
C ASP A 208 -6.15 20.34 -11.23
N PRO A 209 -6.06 20.82 -12.50
CA PRO A 209 -4.78 21.10 -13.13
C PRO A 209 -3.95 22.16 -12.41
N ALA A 210 -4.58 23.04 -11.62
CA ALA A 210 -3.86 24.07 -10.87
C ALA A 210 -3.10 23.50 -9.66
N GLN A 211 -3.44 22.29 -9.23
CA GLN A 211 -2.85 21.61 -8.08
C GLN A 211 -1.97 20.41 -8.47
N THR A 212 -1.67 20.25 -9.76
CA THR A 212 -0.83 19.19 -10.31
C THR A 212 0.38 19.75 -11.05
N LEU A 213 1.42 18.95 -11.23
CA LEU A 213 2.62 19.31 -12.02
C LEU A 213 2.33 19.39 -13.53
N ASN A 214 1.16 18.94 -13.97
CA ASN A 214 0.78 18.83 -15.39
C ASN A 214 1.74 17.97 -16.21
N ILE A 215 2.35 16.96 -15.57
CA ILE A 215 3.17 15.94 -16.21
C ILE A 215 2.30 14.70 -16.43
N PHE A 216 2.15 14.30 -17.70
CA PHE A 216 1.26 13.20 -18.07
C PHE A 216 2.04 12.01 -18.62
N LEU A 217 1.82 10.83 -18.04
CA LEU A 217 2.31 9.56 -18.57
C LEU A 217 1.40 9.11 -19.72
N GLY A 218 2.02 8.79 -20.86
CA GLY A 218 1.26 8.43 -22.08
C GLY A 218 0.27 9.51 -22.55
N GLY A 219 0.46 10.76 -22.12
CA GLY A 219 -0.38 11.91 -22.50
C GLY A 219 -1.76 11.94 -21.82
N MET A 220 -2.05 11.03 -20.87
CA MET A 220 -3.37 10.93 -20.25
C MET A 220 -3.34 10.84 -18.72
N LEU A 221 -2.39 10.09 -18.15
CA LEU A 221 -2.33 9.85 -16.72
C LEU A 221 -1.45 10.89 -16.03
N PRO A 222 -1.98 11.74 -15.15
CA PRO A 222 -1.14 12.62 -14.32
C PRO A 222 -0.12 11.79 -13.54
N ILE A 223 1.11 12.29 -13.42
CA ILE A 223 2.18 11.60 -12.70
C ILE A 223 1.79 11.37 -11.22
N GLU A 224 0.99 12.24 -10.66
CA GLU A 224 0.47 12.15 -9.30
C GLU A 224 -0.37 10.89 -9.11
N GLU A 225 -1.26 10.57 -10.06
CA GLU A 225 -2.07 9.34 -10.01
C GLU A 225 -1.20 8.09 -10.06
N PHE A 226 -0.19 8.09 -10.93
CA PHE A 226 0.76 6.99 -10.94
C PHE A 226 1.49 6.83 -9.60
N VAL A 227 1.92 7.94 -9.00
CA VAL A 227 2.56 7.95 -7.67
C VAL A 227 1.57 7.52 -6.58
N PHE A 228 0.31 7.93 -6.66
CA PHE A 228 -0.75 7.48 -5.74
C PHE A 228 -0.89 5.96 -5.77
N PHE A 229 -1.06 5.35 -6.95
CA PHE A 229 -1.14 3.89 -7.08
C PHE A 229 0.14 3.19 -6.65
N LEU A 230 1.31 3.77 -6.94
CA LEU A 230 2.58 3.22 -6.47
C LEU A 230 2.63 3.21 -4.94
N MET A 231 2.31 4.32 -4.28
CA MET A 231 2.38 4.45 -2.83
C MET A 231 1.35 3.57 -2.11
N THR A 232 0.10 3.53 -2.57
CA THR A 232 -0.93 2.65 -2.01
C THR A 232 -0.53 1.18 -2.13
N ASN A 233 -0.02 0.76 -3.30
CA ASN A 233 0.47 -0.61 -3.49
C ASN A 233 1.72 -0.91 -2.65
N VAL A 234 2.64 0.06 -2.46
CA VAL A 234 3.79 -0.08 -1.55
C VAL A 234 3.31 -0.36 -0.13
N LEU A 235 2.36 0.42 0.38
CA LEU A 235 1.80 0.22 1.72
C LEU A 235 1.22 -1.19 1.91
N ILE A 236 0.46 -1.67 0.92
CA ILE A 236 -0.18 -2.99 0.96
C ILE A 236 0.87 -4.10 0.83
N VAL A 237 1.72 -4.06 -0.19
CA VAL A 237 2.68 -5.13 -0.50
C VAL A 237 3.76 -5.24 0.58
N PHE A 238 4.29 -4.12 1.10
CA PHE A 238 5.26 -4.12 2.18
C PHE A 238 4.63 -4.65 3.47
N GLY A 239 3.47 -4.11 3.85
CA GLY A 239 2.77 -4.55 5.05
C GLY A 239 2.44 -6.04 5.02
N LEU A 240 1.87 -6.54 3.92
CA LEU A 240 1.59 -7.97 3.74
C LEU A 240 2.86 -8.81 3.79
N THR A 241 3.94 -8.37 3.13
CA THR A 241 5.21 -9.09 3.15
C THR A 241 5.78 -9.22 4.56
N LEU A 242 5.77 -8.13 5.32
CA LEU A 242 6.24 -8.13 6.71
C LEU A 242 5.37 -8.99 7.63
N LEU A 243 4.05 -8.91 7.47
CA LEU A 243 3.09 -9.63 8.30
C LEU A 243 3.08 -11.14 8.01
N LEU A 244 3.22 -11.54 6.74
CA LEU A 244 3.19 -12.93 6.31
C LEU A 244 4.54 -13.65 6.49
N SER A 245 5.67 -12.90 6.53
CA SER A 245 7.00 -13.51 6.60
C SER A 245 7.33 -14.05 7.99
N GLN A 246 8.04 -15.20 8.03
CA GLN A 246 8.55 -15.75 9.29
C GLN A 246 9.58 -14.83 9.94
N GLU A 247 10.37 -14.13 9.14
CA GLU A 247 11.34 -13.16 9.60
C GLU A 247 10.65 -11.96 10.30
N GLY A 248 9.52 -11.51 9.78
CA GLY A 248 8.71 -10.46 10.43
C GLY A 248 8.15 -10.94 11.78
N ARG A 249 7.65 -12.18 11.84
CA ARG A 249 7.20 -12.80 13.08
C ARG A 249 8.30 -12.89 14.13
N GLN A 250 9.50 -13.34 13.73
CA GLN A 250 10.62 -13.45 14.65
C GLN A 250 11.01 -12.09 15.20
N ARG A 251 11.12 -11.08 14.33
CA ARG A 251 11.44 -9.70 14.74
C ARG A 251 10.41 -9.12 15.70
N TRP A 252 9.12 -9.38 15.47
CA TRP A 252 8.07 -8.96 16.40
C TRP A 252 8.24 -9.58 17.79
N LYS A 253 8.55 -10.88 17.84
CA LYS A 253 8.82 -11.58 19.11
C LYS A 253 10.03 -10.99 19.83
N ASP A 254 11.12 -10.74 19.10
CA ASP A 254 12.34 -10.15 19.65
C ASP A 254 12.05 -8.76 20.24
N LEU A 255 11.33 -7.91 19.50
CA LEU A 255 10.95 -6.58 19.98
C LEU A 255 10.08 -6.64 21.23
N LYS A 256 9.12 -7.56 21.27
CA LYS A 256 8.25 -7.75 22.44
C LYS A 256 9.07 -8.20 23.65
N TYR A 257 9.96 -9.17 23.48
CA TYR A 257 10.83 -9.67 24.56
C TYR A 257 11.73 -8.57 25.14
N TYR A 258 12.38 -7.78 24.27
CA TYR A 258 13.22 -6.67 24.74
C TYR A 258 12.40 -5.55 25.41
N GLY A 259 11.21 -5.25 24.91
CA GLY A 259 10.30 -4.28 25.52
C GLY A 259 9.83 -4.73 26.91
N GLU A 260 9.45 -5.98 27.07
CA GLU A 260 9.04 -6.54 28.38
C GLU A 260 10.22 -6.53 29.39
N LYS A 261 11.43 -6.86 28.95
CA LYS A 261 12.62 -6.83 29.80
C LYS A 261 13.02 -5.42 30.26
N GLN A 262 12.75 -4.41 29.44
CA GLN A 262 12.97 -3.01 29.85
C GLN A 262 11.91 -2.50 30.83
N LEU A 263 10.66 -2.95 30.67
CA LEU A 263 9.55 -2.53 31.55
C LEU A 263 9.57 -3.26 32.90
N TYR A 264 10.07 -4.52 32.90
CA TYR A 264 10.17 -5.35 34.11
C TYR A 264 11.61 -5.88 34.25
N PRO A 265 12.59 -5.05 34.67
CA PRO A 265 13.93 -5.52 34.98
C PRO A 265 13.82 -6.55 36.12
N ASP A 266 14.37 -7.75 35.89
CA ASP A 266 14.25 -8.91 36.76
C ASP A 266 14.56 -8.56 38.22
N SER A 267 13.57 -8.70 39.10
CA SER A 267 13.72 -8.53 40.55
C SER A 267 14.63 -9.58 41.21
N ARG A 268 15.20 -10.51 40.44
CA ARG A 268 16.11 -11.55 40.92
C ARG A 268 17.57 -11.08 41.09
N THR A 269 17.97 -9.99 40.46
CA THR A 269 19.35 -9.49 40.57
C THR A 269 19.57 -8.63 41.86
N GLN A 270 18.53 -8.32 42.59
CA GLN A 270 18.64 -7.53 43.88
C GLN A 270 18.73 -8.40 45.12
N GLN A 271 18.72 -9.72 45.03
CA GLN A 271 18.87 -10.61 46.18
C GLN A 271 20.29 -11.23 46.34
N GLU A 272 21.22 -10.92 45.43
CA GLU A 272 22.61 -11.39 45.49
C GLU A 272 23.64 -10.26 45.71
N LEU A 273 23.23 -9.09 46.15
CA LEU A 273 24.08 -8.05 46.70
C LEU A 273 23.68 -7.77 48.17
#